data_d0aed748753df9ddb62822e28dc5ba5c
#
_entry.id   d0aed748753df9ddb62822e28dc5ba5c
#
_cell.length_a   1.000
_cell.length_b   1.000
_cell.length_c   1.000
_cell.angle_alpha   90.00
_cell.angle_beta   90.00
_cell.angle_gamma   90.00
#
_symmetry.space_group_name_H-M   'P 1'
#
loop_
_entity.id
_entity.type
_entity.pdbx_description
1 polymer ?
#
loop_
_entity_poly.entity_id
_entity_poly.type
_entity_poly.pdbx_seq_one_letter_code
_entity_poly.pdbx_strand_id
1 'polypeptide(L)'
;KVILVSTDPASNLQDVFQTELTNKPKEIPEIPNLKVANFDPVSAANDYKESIVGPYRGILPDSAVENMEEQLSGSCTVEIASFNEFAGFLTNKDVEDEFDYVIFDTAPTGHTLRMLALPSAWSNYLDENDTGVSCLGQLSGLGDKKESYERAVKTLANGELTTLMLVTRPQKASIEEAKRASGELAELGINNQKLIINGLLTQADDEVSKIIANQQEDDLEHLPNS
;
A
#
# COMPACT_ATOMS: atom_id res chain seq x y z
N LYS A 1 17.30 5.15 -11.05
CA LYS A 1 15.96 5.73 -11.17
C LYS A 1 15.09 5.32 -9.98
N VAL A 2 14.18 6.19 -9.56
CA VAL A 2 13.28 5.96 -8.43
C VAL A 2 11.84 6.16 -8.87
N ILE A 3 10.94 5.30 -8.40
CA ILE A 3 9.51 5.55 -8.45
C ILE A 3 8.97 5.69 -7.03
N LEU A 4 8.22 6.76 -6.78
CA LEU A 4 7.49 7.02 -5.54
C LEU A 4 5.99 6.85 -5.81
N VAL A 5 5.36 5.94 -5.08
CA VAL A 5 3.93 5.64 -5.23
C VAL A 5 3.25 5.90 -3.90
N SER A 6 2.34 6.87 -3.84
CA SER A 6 1.47 7.00 -2.66
C SER A 6 0.27 6.09 -2.80
N THR A 7 0.01 5.32 -1.75
CA THR A 7 -1.19 4.50 -1.58
C THR A 7 -2.13 5.09 -0.52
N ASP A 8 -1.82 6.28 -0.02
CA ASP A 8 -2.66 7.01 0.92
C ASP A 8 -3.75 7.78 0.16
N PRO A 9 -5.04 7.52 0.40
CA PRO A 9 -6.12 8.30 -0.19
C PRO A 9 -6.08 9.80 0.13
N ALA A 10 -5.42 10.16 1.25
CA ALA A 10 -5.20 11.54 1.68
C ALA A 10 -3.78 12.06 1.33
N SER A 11 -3.16 11.49 0.30
CA SER A 11 -1.83 11.86 -0.14
C SER A 11 -1.69 13.36 -0.41
N ASN A 12 -0.58 13.94 0.03
CA ASN A 12 -0.21 15.32 -0.24
C ASN A 12 0.93 15.45 -1.27
N LEU A 13 1.26 14.38 -1.98
CA LEU A 13 2.34 14.40 -2.98
C LEU A 13 2.09 15.39 -4.10
N GLN A 14 0.83 15.63 -4.50
CA GLN A 14 0.48 16.63 -5.50
C GLN A 14 0.85 18.05 -5.03
N ASP A 15 0.66 18.34 -3.75
CA ASP A 15 1.03 19.64 -3.16
C ASP A 15 2.55 19.76 -3.04
N VAL A 16 3.24 18.68 -2.63
CA VAL A 16 4.70 18.65 -2.49
C VAL A 16 5.39 18.88 -3.83
N PHE A 17 4.93 18.21 -4.89
CA PHE A 17 5.52 18.31 -6.23
C PHE A 17 4.84 19.36 -7.12
N GLN A 18 3.82 20.07 -6.62
CA GLN A 18 3.05 21.07 -7.37
C GLN A 18 2.62 20.56 -8.76
N THR A 19 2.23 19.29 -8.81
CA THR A 19 1.91 18.61 -10.05
C THR A 19 0.70 17.70 -9.85
N GLU A 20 -0.19 17.66 -10.82
CA GLU A 20 -1.31 16.71 -10.83
C GLU A 20 -0.76 15.29 -11.05
N LEU A 21 -1.10 14.39 -10.14
CA LEU A 21 -0.69 12.99 -10.14
C LEU A 21 -1.89 12.07 -10.35
N THR A 22 -1.63 10.94 -10.98
CA THR A 22 -2.63 9.89 -11.23
C THR A 22 -2.02 8.53 -10.91
N ASN A 23 -2.77 7.44 -11.13
CA ASN A 23 -2.26 6.07 -11.02
C ASN A 23 -1.09 5.77 -11.99
N LYS A 24 -0.93 6.60 -13.04
CA LYS A 24 0.18 6.44 -13.98
C LYS A 24 1.39 7.22 -13.52
N PRO A 25 2.58 6.59 -13.44
CA PRO A 25 3.83 7.26 -13.07
C PRO A 25 4.13 8.46 -13.99
N LYS A 26 4.38 9.62 -13.40
CA LYS A 26 4.70 10.87 -14.08
C LYS A 26 6.09 11.34 -13.67
N GLU A 27 6.89 11.78 -14.63
CA GLU A 27 8.20 12.39 -14.36
C GLU A 27 8.03 13.74 -13.67
N ILE A 28 8.92 14.02 -12.71
CA ILE A 28 8.99 15.31 -12.02
C ILE A 28 10.14 16.11 -12.64
N PRO A 29 9.84 17.18 -13.39
CA PRO A 29 10.85 17.90 -14.17
C PRO A 29 12.02 18.45 -13.35
N GLU A 30 11.75 18.84 -12.09
CA GLU A 30 12.73 19.42 -11.17
C GLU A 30 13.62 18.37 -10.50
N ILE A 31 13.26 17.07 -10.58
CA ILE A 31 13.98 15.98 -9.93
C ILE A 31 14.30 14.89 -10.95
N PRO A 32 15.47 14.93 -11.59
CA PRO A 32 15.85 13.94 -12.56
C PRO A 32 15.82 12.51 -12.00
N ASN A 33 15.36 11.56 -12.81
CA ASN A 33 15.25 10.15 -12.46
C ASN A 33 14.18 9.80 -11.40
N LEU A 34 13.28 10.73 -11.05
CA LEU A 34 12.13 10.47 -10.22
C LEU A 34 10.85 10.41 -11.06
N LYS A 35 10.09 9.33 -10.91
CA LYS A 35 8.68 9.27 -11.30
C LYS A 35 7.81 9.17 -10.06
N VAL A 36 6.64 9.79 -10.10
CA VAL A 36 5.69 9.80 -8.98
C VAL A 36 4.31 9.37 -9.49
N ALA A 37 3.65 8.52 -8.74
CA ALA A 37 2.26 8.14 -8.93
C ALA A 37 1.47 8.35 -7.63
N ASN A 38 0.21 8.73 -7.77
CA ASN A 38 -0.71 8.81 -6.65
C ASN A 38 -1.85 7.83 -6.91
N PHE A 39 -1.92 6.81 -6.08
CA PHE A 39 -2.88 5.74 -6.26
C PHE A 39 -4.29 6.22 -5.87
N ASP A 40 -5.24 6.06 -6.78
CA ASP A 40 -6.66 6.29 -6.52
C ASP A 40 -7.41 4.96 -6.49
N PRO A 41 -7.85 4.50 -5.30
CA PRO A 41 -8.57 3.24 -5.15
C PRO A 41 -9.86 3.17 -5.94
N VAL A 42 -10.54 4.31 -6.15
CA VAL A 42 -11.80 4.37 -6.91
C VAL A 42 -11.52 4.17 -8.41
N SER A 43 -10.51 4.84 -8.93
CA SER A 43 -10.07 4.66 -10.32
C SER A 43 -9.63 3.22 -10.56
N ALA A 44 -8.81 2.65 -9.66
CA ALA A 44 -8.36 1.27 -9.77
C ALA A 44 -9.53 0.26 -9.74
N ALA A 45 -10.53 0.48 -8.87
CA ALA A 45 -11.72 -0.36 -8.83
C ALA A 45 -12.55 -0.28 -10.11
N ASN A 46 -12.65 0.90 -10.72
CA ASN A 46 -13.34 1.07 -11.99
C ASN A 46 -12.58 0.39 -13.13
N ASP A 47 -11.28 0.55 -13.22
CA ASP A 47 -10.43 -0.10 -14.23
C ASP A 47 -10.48 -1.62 -14.08
N TYR A 48 -10.43 -2.12 -12.83
CA TYR A 48 -10.58 -3.54 -12.54
C TYR A 48 -11.96 -4.07 -12.97
N LYS A 49 -13.03 -3.36 -12.61
CA LYS A 49 -14.40 -3.71 -13.03
C LYS A 49 -14.52 -3.74 -14.55
N GLU A 50 -14.03 -2.73 -15.24
CA GLU A 50 -14.08 -2.67 -16.70
C GLU A 50 -13.25 -3.78 -17.36
N SER A 51 -12.11 -4.15 -16.78
CA SER A 51 -11.31 -5.28 -17.28
C SER A 51 -12.06 -6.62 -17.25
N ILE A 52 -12.96 -6.81 -16.29
CA ILE A 52 -13.78 -8.02 -16.14
C ILE A 52 -15.06 -7.94 -16.98
N VAL A 53 -15.77 -6.82 -16.91
CA VAL A 53 -17.10 -6.67 -17.53
C VAL A 53 -17.01 -6.25 -19.00
N GLY A 54 -16.02 -5.43 -19.35
CA GLY A 54 -15.84 -4.87 -20.68
C GLY A 54 -15.90 -5.88 -21.83
N PRO A 55 -15.20 -7.04 -21.73
CA PRO A 55 -15.26 -8.08 -22.77
C PRO A 55 -16.65 -8.65 -23.05
N TYR A 56 -17.58 -8.52 -22.09
CA TYR A 56 -18.93 -9.08 -22.22
C TYR A 56 -19.96 -8.04 -22.71
N ARG A 57 -19.62 -6.74 -22.73
CA ARG A 57 -20.50 -5.69 -23.25
C ARG A 57 -20.80 -5.92 -24.73
N GLY A 58 -22.08 -5.88 -25.08
CA GLY A 58 -22.55 -6.14 -26.44
C GLY A 58 -22.56 -7.63 -26.86
N ILE A 59 -22.10 -8.57 -25.99
CA ILE A 59 -22.16 -10.00 -26.19
C ILE A 59 -23.28 -10.60 -25.33
N LEU A 60 -23.34 -10.21 -24.05
CA LEU A 60 -24.37 -10.66 -23.12
C LEU A 60 -25.54 -9.63 -23.11
N PRO A 61 -26.75 -10.08 -22.70
CA PRO A 61 -27.88 -9.17 -22.46
C PRO A 61 -27.50 -8.11 -21.40
N ASP A 62 -28.02 -6.88 -21.56
CA ASP A 62 -27.72 -5.74 -20.66
C ASP A 62 -27.98 -6.10 -19.19
N SER A 63 -29.07 -6.82 -18.88
CA SER A 63 -29.37 -7.27 -17.51
C SER A 63 -28.32 -8.19 -16.91
N ALA A 64 -27.62 -8.99 -17.72
CA ALA A 64 -26.52 -9.83 -17.24
C ALA A 64 -25.28 -8.97 -16.95
N VAL A 65 -24.98 -8.00 -17.80
CA VAL A 65 -23.88 -7.03 -17.61
C VAL A 65 -24.11 -6.18 -16.35
N GLU A 66 -25.32 -5.67 -16.15
CA GLU A 66 -25.71 -4.92 -14.95
C GLU A 66 -25.53 -5.75 -13.67
N ASN A 67 -25.94 -7.03 -13.66
CA ASN A 67 -25.71 -7.91 -12.52
C ASN A 67 -24.22 -8.13 -12.22
N MET A 68 -23.37 -8.26 -13.26
CA MET A 68 -21.93 -8.37 -13.09
C MET A 68 -21.37 -7.09 -12.46
N GLU A 69 -21.80 -5.92 -12.94
CA GLU A 69 -21.37 -4.62 -12.39
C GLU A 69 -21.80 -4.42 -10.93
N GLU A 70 -23.00 -4.85 -10.57
CA GLU A 70 -23.50 -4.82 -9.21
C GLU A 70 -22.67 -5.71 -8.28
N GLN A 71 -22.36 -6.94 -8.70
CA GLN A 71 -21.49 -7.84 -7.93
C GLN A 71 -20.08 -7.24 -7.70
N LEU A 72 -19.56 -6.49 -8.67
CA LEU A 72 -18.25 -5.84 -8.60
C LEU A 72 -18.29 -4.41 -8.03
N SER A 73 -19.40 -3.98 -7.42
CA SER A 73 -19.53 -2.64 -6.82
C SER A 73 -19.21 -2.58 -5.33
N GLY A 74 -18.91 -3.71 -4.69
CA GLY A 74 -18.63 -3.82 -3.27
C GLY A 74 -17.23 -3.33 -2.85
N SER A 75 -17.04 -3.14 -1.54
CA SER A 75 -15.74 -2.77 -0.94
C SER A 75 -14.63 -3.78 -1.24
N CYS A 76 -14.98 -5.07 -1.36
CA CYS A 76 -14.03 -6.13 -1.76
C CYS A 76 -13.36 -5.83 -3.10
N THR A 77 -14.10 -5.28 -4.06
CA THR A 77 -13.55 -4.91 -5.37
C THR A 77 -12.50 -3.81 -5.24
N VAL A 78 -12.75 -2.80 -4.40
CA VAL A 78 -11.79 -1.73 -4.13
C VAL A 78 -10.51 -2.27 -3.49
N GLU A 79 -10.65 -3.17 -2.51
CA GLU A 79 -9.51 -3.79 -1.83
C GLU A 79 -8.67 -4.64 -2.79
N ILE A 80 -9.31 -5.47 -3.63
CA ILE A 80 -8.62 -6.29 -4.62
C ILE A 80 -7.95 -5.44 -5.70
N ALA A 81 -8.63 -4.43 -6.21
CA ALA A 81 -8.08 -3.53 -7.22
C ALA A 81 -6.87 -2.79 -6.66
N SER A 82 -6.96 -2.28 -5.43
CA SER A 82 -5.85 -1.63 -4.73
C SER A 82 -4.65 -2.54 -4.59
N PHE A 83 -4.90 -3.78 -4.19
CA PHE A 83 -3.82 -4.76 -4.05
C PHE A 83 -3.22 -5.17 -5.40
N ASN A 84 -4.02 -5.30 -6.45
CA ASN A 84 -3.53 -5.57 -7.80
C ASN A 84 -2.54 -4.53 -8.30
N GLU A 85 -2.87 -3.25 -8.13
CA GLU A 85 -1.97 -2.15 -8.49
C GLU A 85 -0.69 -2.18 -7.66
N PHE A 86 -0.81 -2.33 -6.34
CA PHE A 86 0.34 -2.45 -5.44
C PHE A 86 1.24 -3.63 -5.82
N ALA A 87 0.66 -4.83 -6.03
CA ALA A 87 1.39 -6.02 -6.44
C ALA A 87 2.03 -5.83 -7.83
N GLY A 88 1.39 -5.09 -8.72
CA GLY A 88 1.93 -4.73 -10.02
C GLY A 88 3.26 -3.99 -9.92
N PHE A 89 3.39 -3.01 -9.03
CA PHE A 89 4.67 -2.33 -8.79
C PHE A 89 5.76 -3.23 -8.20
N LEU A 90 5.40 -4.31 -7.52
CA LEU A 90 6.34 -5.25 -6.91
C LEU A 90 6.76 -6.41 -7.83
N THR A 91 5.97 -6.71 -8.86
CA THR A 91 6.11 -7.95 -9.65
C THR A 91 6.18 -7.74 -11.15
N ASN A 92 5.97 -6.50 -11.63
CA ASN A 92 6.07 -6.18 -13.05
C ASN A 92 7.53 -6.01 -13.46
N LYS A 93 7.97 -6.81 -14.43
CA LYS A 93 9.33 -6.74 -14.97
C LYS A 93 9.68 -5.39 -15.56
N ASP A 94 8.73 -4.69 -16.17
CA ASP A 94 9.00 -3.36 -16.74
C ASP A 94 9.35 -2.35 -15.62
N VAL A 95 8.78 -2.51 -14.43
CA VAL A 95 9.13 -1.71 -13.24
C VAL A 95 10.50 -2.12 -12.69
N GLU A 96 10.76 -3.43 -12.56
CA GLU A 96 12.05 -3.97 -12.11
C GLU A 96 13.20 -3.55 -13.03
N ASP A 97 12.97 -3.54 -14.35
CA ASP A 97 13.98 -3.18 -15.37
C ASP A 97 14.20 -1.65 -15.46
N GLU A 98 13.17 -0.84 -15.16
CA GLU A 98 13.27 0.61 -15.28
C GLU A 98 13.80 1.29 -14.02
N PHE A 99 13.46 0.80 -12.82
CA PHE A 99 13.71 1.48 -11.54
C PHE A 99 14.65 0.70 -10.63
N ASP A 100 15.61 1.40 -10.03
CA ASP A 100 16.50 0.86 -9.00
C ASP A 100 15.79 0.76 -7.64
N TYR A 101 14.81 1.64 -7.39
CA TYR A 101 14.04 1.69 -6.14
C TYR A 101 12.57 1.99 -6.41
N VAL A 102 11.71 1.25 -5.72
CA VAL A 102 10.27 1.51 -5.59
C VAL A 102 10.00 1.95 -4.14
N ILE A 103 9.49 3.15 -3.94
CA ILE A 103 9.16 3.69 -2.63
C ILE A 103 7.64 3.80 -2.53
N PHE A 104 7.06 3.15 -1.52
CA PHE A 104 5.65 3.29 -1.21
C PHE A 104 5.46 4.25 -0.03
N ASP A 105 4.74 5.35 -0.29
CA ASP A 105 4.17 6.22 0.74
C ASP A 105 2.78 5.70 1.09
N THR A 106 2.64 5.17 2.31
CA THR A 106 1.45 4.40 2.70
C THR A 106 0.60 5.19 3.69
N ALA A 107 -0.72 4.94 3.66
CA ALA A 107 -1.65 5.43 4.68
C ALA A 107 -1.24 4.96 6.09
N PRO A 108 -1.68 5.65 7.15
CA PRO A 108 -1.43 5.22 8.52
C PRO A 108 -1.85 3.77 8.78
N THR A 109 -1.03 3.06 9.49
CA THR A 109 -0.94 1.65 9.86
C THR A 109 -2.10 0.70 9.55
N GLY A 110 -3.34 0.99 9.98
CA GLY A 110 -4.45 0.03 9.87
C GLY A 110 -4.85 -0.34 8.44
N HIS A 111 -4.87 0.62 7.51
CA HIS A 111 -5.21 0.37 6.11
C HIS A 111 -4.08 -0.39 5.40
N THR A 112 -2.84 0.04 5.62
CA THR A 112 -1.65 -0.62 5.06
C THR A 112 -1.50 -2.05 5.54
N LEU A 113 -1.71 -2.31 6.84
CA LEU A 113 -1.69 -3.66 7.40
C LEU A 113 -2.73 -4.58 6.75
N ARG A 114 -3.97 -4.09 6.55
CA ARG A 114 -4.99 -4.86 5.82
C ARG A 114 -4.56 -5.16 4.40
N MET A 115 -4.05 -4.18 3.67
CA MET A 115 -3.59 -4.34 2.30
C MET A 115 -2.45 -5.37 2.21
N LEU A 116 -1.47 -5.33 3.12
CA LEU A 116 -0.34 -6.25 3.14
C LEU A 116 -0.71 -7.67 3.64
N ALA A 117 -1.77 -7.80 4.44
CA ALA A 117 -2.29 -9.09 4.88
C ALA A 117 -3.16 -9.80 3.83
N LEU A 118 -3.74 -9.05 2.88
CA LEU A 118 -4.62 -9.59 1.84
C LEU A 118 -4.01 -10.76 1.05
N PRO A 119 -2.74 -10.72 0.60
CA PRO A 119 -2.16 -11.80 -0.20
C PRO A 119 -2.16 -13.14 0.52
N SER A 120 -1.77 -13.15 1.79
CA SER A 120 -1.73 -14.38 2.60
C SER A 120 -3.14 -14.92 2.82
N ALA A 121 -4.12 -14.05 3.12
CA ALA A 121 -5.51 -14.43 3.28
C ALA A 121 -6.11 -14.97 1.96
N TRP A 122 -5.79 -14.34 0.84
CA TRP A 122 -6.29 -14.76 -0.48
C TRP A 122 -5.60 -16.01 -1.01
N SER A 123 -4.31 -16.21 -0.79
CA SER A 123 -3.60 -17.43 -1.17
C SER A 123 -4.19 -18.62 -0.44
N ASN A 124 -4.37 -18.53 0.88
CA ASN A 124 -5.01 -19.60 1.66
C ASN A 124 -6.46 -19.85 1.22
N TYR A 125 -7.22 -18.79 0.97
CA TYR A 125 -8.60 -18.89 0.49
C TYR A 125 -8.70 -19.57 -0.88
N LEU A 126 -7.80 -19.24 -1.82
CA LEU A 126 -7.76 -19.85 -3.16
C LEU A 126 -7.34 -21.33 -3.10
N ASP A 127 -6.49 -21.70 -2.13
CA ASP A 127 -6.08 -23.10 -1.93
C ASP A 127 -7.18 -23.95 -1.28
N GLU A 128 -8.04 -23.36 -0.45
CA GLU A 128 -9.12 -24.05 0.25
C GLU A 128 -10.44 -24.09 -0.57
N ASN A 129 -10.57 -23.24 -1.59
CA ASN A 129 -11.85 -22.99 -2.28
C ASN A 129 -11.86 -23.53 -3.72
N ASP A 130 -12.01 -24.84 -3.87
CA ASP A 130 -12.18 -25.52 -5.17
C ASP A 130 -13.46 -25.09 -5.92
N THR A 131 -14.39 -24.39 -5.25
CA THR A 131 -15.69 -24.01 -5.82
C THR A 131 -15.74 -22.62 -6.44
N GLY A 132 -14.69 -21.80 -6.27
CA GLY A 132 -14.58 -20.46 -6.87
C GLY A 132 -15.58 -19.43 -6.34
N VAL A 133 -16.28 -19.72 -5.23
CA VAL A 133 -17.24 -18.80 -4.63
C VAL A 133 -16.51 -17.86 -3.69
N SER A 134 -16.22 -16.65 -4.15
CA SER A 134 -15.70 -15.53 -3.33
C SER A 134 -16.80 -14.49 -3.09
N CYS A 135 -16.53 -13.46 -2.28
CA CYS A 135 -17.41 -12.30 -2.17
C CYS A 135 -17.63 -11.59 -3.54
N LEU A 136 -16.79 -11.88 -4.53
CA LEU A 136 -16.88 -11.41 -5.91
C LEU A 136 -17.45 -12.45 -6.88
N GLY A 137 -17.85 -13.62 -6.39
CA GLY A 137 -18.34 -14.71 -7.24
C GLY A 137 -17.29 -15.29 -8.18
N GLN A 138 -17.74 -15.95 -9.24
CA GLN A 138 -16.88 -16.57 -10.27
C GLN A 138 -16.20 -15.53 -11.19
N LEU A 139 -16.55 -14.25 -11.06
CA LEU A 139 -16.09 -13.17 -11.94
C LEU A 139 -14.74 -12.57 -11.49
N SER A 140 -14.17 -13.05 -10.40
CA SER A 140 -13.04 -12.36 -9.76
C SER A 140 -11.71 -12.34 -10.53
N GLY A 141 -11.53 -13.25 -11.50
CA GLY A 141 -10.25 -13.38 -12.22
C GLY A 141 -9.02 -13.60 -11.29
N LEU A 142 -9.27 -13.93 -10.02
CA LEU A 142 -8.22 -14.02 -8.99
C LEU A 142 -7.28 -15.22 -9.23
N GLY A 143 -7.76 -16.29 -9.85
CA GLY A 143 -6.95 -17.46 -10.17
C GLY A 143 -5.74 -17.13 -11.04
N ASP A 144 -5.94 -16.25 -12.03
CA ASP A 144 -4.89 -15.85 -12.97
C ASP A 144 -3.83 -14.94 -12.31
N LYS A 145 -4.13 -14.36 -11.14
CA LYS A 145 -3.24 -13.45 -10.41
C LYS A 145 -2.55 -14.09 -9.20
N LYS A 146 -2.86 -15.34 -8.88
CA LYS A 146 -2.29 -16.06 -7.73
C LYS A 146 -0.76 -16.02 -7.73
N GLU A 147 -0.13 -16.32 -8.86
CA GLU A 147 1.34 -16.28 -8.98
C GLU A 147 1.93 -14.90 -8.72
N SER A 148 1.28 -13.83 -9.21
CA SER A 148 1.69 -12.45 -8.95
C SER A 148 1.59 -12.10 -7.46
N TYR A 149 0.52 -12.53 -6.79
CA TYR A 149 0.33 -12.30 -5.36
C TYR A 149 1.38 -13.04 -4.51
N GLU A 150 1.64 -14.30 -4.83
CA GLU A 150 2.69 -15.07 -4.15
C GLU A 150 4.08 -14.43 -4.33
N ARG A 151 4.37 -13.91 -5.52
CA ARG A 151 5.61 -13.17 -5.78
C ARG A 151 5.68 -11.89 -4.96
N ALA A 152 4.59 -11.11 -4.90
CA ALA A 152 4.53 -9.88 -4.10
C ALA A 152 4.78 -10.16 -2.61
N VAL A 153 4.14 -11.21 -2.04
CA VAL A 153 4.38 -11.64 -0.64
C VAL A 153 5.85 -12.01 -0.42
N LYS A 154 6.42 -12.80 -1.34
CA LYS A 154 7.84 -13.21 -1.24
C LYS A 154 8.79 -12.01 -1.33
N THR A 155 8.50 -11.04 -2.19
CA THR A 155 9.28 -9.80 -2.31
C THR A 155 9.21 -8.98 -1.02
N LEU A 156 8.03 -8.82 -0.45
CA LEU A 156 7.83 -8.07 0.81
C LEU A 156 8.51 -8.75 2.01
N ALA A 157 8.48 -10.08 2.07
CA ALA A 157 9.11 -10.84 3.14
C ALA A 157 10.64 -10.97 2.98
N ASN A 158 11.18 -10.66 1.79
CA ASN A 158 12.62 -10.73 1.54
C ASN A 158 13.32 -9.46 2.04
N GLY A 159 14.02 -9.55 3.17
CA GLY A 159 14.74 -8.43 3.78
C GLY A 159 15.91 -7.87 2.96
N GLU A 160 16.37 -8.56 1.91
CA GLU A 160 17.37 -8.03 0.96
C GLU A 160 16.73 -7.11 -0.10
N LEU A 161 15.45 -7.32 -0.41
CA LEU A 161 14.72 -6.56 -1.41
C LEU A 161 13.83 -5.48 -0.79
N THR A 162 13.29 -5.73 0.40
CA THR A 162 12.31 -4.85 1.04
C THR A 162 12.80 -4.36 2.39
N THR A 163 12.73 -3.04 2.60
CA THR A 163 12.92 -2.40 3.90
C THR A 163 11.65 -1.64 4.26
N LEU A 164 11.05 -2.01 5.38
CA LEU A 164 9.93 -1.27 5.94
C LEU A 164 10.43 -0.15 6.83
N MET A 165 9.96 1.07 6.59
CA MET A 165 10.26 2.25 7.41
C MET A 165 9.02 2.66 8.20
N LEU A 166 9.00 2.39 9.50
CA LEU A 166 7.98 2.87 10.42
C LEU A 166 8.32 4.30 10.83
N VAL A 167 7.51 5.25 10.40
CA VAL A 167 7.70 6.67 10.74
C VAL A 167 6.75 7.04 11.87
N THR A 168 7.30 7.50 12.99
CA THR A 168 6.51 7.91 14.16
C THR A 168 6.95 9.28 14.66
N ARG A 169 6.12 9.91 15.49
CA ARG A 169 6.45 11.12 16.21
C ARG A 169 7.00 10.78 17.60
N PRO A 170 7.78 11.67 18.24
CA PRO A 170 8.30 11.49 19.59
C PRO A 170 7.18 11.71 20.62
N GLN A 171 6.16 10.87 20.58
CA GLN A 171 5.00 10.88 21.46
C GLN A 171 4.68 9.44 21.84
N LYS A 172 4.46 9.18 23.12
CA LYS A 172 4.20 7.84 23.66
C LYS A 172 3.14 7.08 22.85
N ALA A 173 1.99 7.70 22.57
CA ALA A 173 0.91 7.06 21.84
C ALA A 173 1.33 6.64 20.41
N SER A 174 2.09 7.49 19.71
CA SER A 174 2.59 7.20 18.37
C SER A 174 3.66 6.11 18.37
N ILE A 175 4.52 6.07 19.40
CA ILE A 175 5.54 5.04 19.58
C ILE A 175 4.88 3.68 19.85
N GLU A 176 3.88 3.62 20.74
CA GLU A 176 3.14 2.37 21.02
C GLU A 176 2.38 1.86 19.79
N GLU A 177 1.83 2.75 18.97
CA GLU A 177 1.20 2.38 17.69
C GLU A 177 2.23 1.82 16.70
N ALA A 178 3.41 2.43 16.59
CA ALA A 178 4.49 1.91 15.75
C ALA A 178 4.98 0.54 16.22
N LYS A 179 5.07 0.31 17.55
CA LYS A 179 5.41 -1.02 18.11
C LYS A 179 4.36 -2.07 17.72
N ARG A 180 3.08 -1.75 17.88
CA ARG A 180 1.98 -2.64 17.51
C ARG A 180 2.07 -3.00 16.03
N ALA A 181 2.19 -2.00 15.17
CA ALA A 181 2.33 -2.19 13.73
C ALA A 181 3.56 -3.04 13.36
N SER A 182 4.70 -2.81 14.03
CA SER A 182 5.91 -3.61 13.86
C SER A 182 5.66 -5.09 14.14
N GLY A 183 4.98 -5.40 15.25
CA GLY A 183 4.63 -6.78 15.61
C GLY A 183 3.73 -7.45 14.58
N GLU A 184 2.66 -6.79 14.19
CA GLU A 184 1.71 -7.29 13.19
C GLU A 184 2.38 -7.53 11.82
N LEU A 185 3.29 -6.65 11.39
CA LEU A 185 4.04 -6.81 10.15
C LEU A 185 5.09 -7.93 10.21
N ALA A 186 5.71 -8.13 11.39
CA ALA A 186 6.61 -9.25 11.60
C ALA A 186 5.88 -10.61 11.53
N GLU A 187 4.64 -10.69 12.01
CA GLU A 187 3.79 -11.88 11.85
C GLU A 187 3.48 -12.19 10.38
N LEU A 188 3.45 -11.17 9.51
CA LEU A 188 3.33 -11.32 8.06
C LEU A 188 4.67 -11.65 7.36
N GLY A 189 5.75 -11.81 8.11
CA GLY A 189 7.08 -12.12 7.60
C GLY A 189 7.93 -10.92 7.18
N ILE A 190 7.44 -9.69 7.37
CA ILE A 190 8.16 -8.45 7.02
C ILE A 190 9.08 -8.08 8.20
N ASN A 191 10.30 -8.63 8.20
CA ASN A 191 11.20 -8.54 9.34
C ASN A 191 12.29 -7.46 9.20
N ASN A 192 12.62 -7.01 7.98
CA ASN A 192 13.59 -5.93 7.80
C ASN A 192 12.92 -4.59 8.02
N GLN A 193 12.85 -4.16 9.28
CA GLN A 193 12.14 -2.96 9.71
C GLN A 193 13.11 -1.91 10.25
N LYS A 194 12.83 -0.64 9.97
CA LYS A 194 13.54 0.52 10.49
C LYS A 194 12.54 1.48 11.13
N LEU A 195 12.89 2.04 12.28
CA LEU A 195 12.09 3.07 12.95
C LEU A 195 12.70 4.44 12.70
N ILE A 196 11.88 5.38 12.25
CA ILE A 196 12.24 6.78 12.04
C ILE A 196 11.41 7.64 13.00
N ILE A 197 12.10 8.42 13.84
CA ILE A 197 11.46 9.40 14.70
C ILE A 197 11.44 10.75 13.96
N ASN A 198 10.27 11.18 13.56
CA ASN A 198 10.06 12.45 12.85
C ASN A 198 9.55 13.54 13.78
N GLY A 199 10.02 14.77 13.57
CA GLY A 199 9.58 15.94 14.34
C GLY A 199 10.20 16.07 15.73
N LEU A 200 11.43 15.57 15.89
CA LEU A 200 12.24 15.87 17.08
C LEU A 200 12.56 17.35 17.17
N LEU A 201 12.32 17.93 18.33
CA LEU A 201 12.73 19.30 18.61
C LEU A 201 14.20 19.29 19.02
N THR A 202 15.07 19.76 18.12
CA THR A 202 16.54 19.74 18.32
C THR A 202 17.09 21.02 18.94
N GLN A 203 16.30 22.10 18.98
CA GLN A 203 16.65 23.36 19.57
C GLN A 203 15.53 23.85 20.48
N ALA A 204 15.86 24.18 21.72
CA ALA A 204 14.91 24.60 22.76
C ALA A 204 15.42 25.87 23.42
N ASP A 205 15.14 27.04 22.80
CA ASP A 205 15.66 28.32 23.21
C ASP A 205 14.74 29.08 24.18
N ASP A 206 13.48 28.70 24.26
CA ASP A 206 12.46 29.29 25.14
C ASP A 206 11.86 28.24 26.11
N GLU A 207 11.10 28.74 27.11
CA GLU A 207 10.48 27.89 28.14
C GLU A 207 9.52 26.85 27.57
N VAL A 208 8.77 27.17 26.52
CA VAL A 208 7.81 26.27 25.91
C VAL A 208 8.53 25.17 25.15
N SER A 209 9.52 25.52 24.36
CA SER A 209 10.32 24.55 23.60
C SER A 209 11.09 23.60 24.52
N LYS A 210 11.57 24.08 25.69
CA LYS A 210 12.20 23.23 26.72
C LYS A 210 11.22 22.22 27.31
N ILE A 211 10.00 22.64 27.62
CA ILE A 211 8.96 21.73 28.12
C ILE A 211 8.66 20.65 27.08
N ILE A 212 8.50 21.01 25.81
CA ILE A 212 8.26 20.07 24.72
C ILE A 212 9.45 19.10 24.55
N ALA A 213 10.68 19.61 24.56
CA ALA A 213 11.88 18.77 24.43
C ALA A 213 11.99 17.74 25.56
N ASN A 214 11.77 18.14 26.82
CA ASN A 214 11.77 17.27 27.97
C ASN A 214 10.68 16.19 27.84
N GLN A 215 9.47 16.58 27.42
CA GLN A 215 8.38 15.61 27.19
C GLN A 215 8.74 14.59 26.09
N GLN A 216 9.38 15.06 25.01
CA GLN A 216 9.85 14.16 23.95
C GLN A 216 10.93 13.20 24.45
N GLU A 217 11.84 13.66 25.30
CA GLU A 217 12.88 12.81 25.91
C GLU A 217 12.26 11.72 26.79
N ASP A 218 11.30 12.06 27.65
CA ASP A 218 10.55 11.11 28.48
C ASP A 218 9.79 10.09 27.60
N ASP A 219 9.12 10.56 26.53
CA ASP A 219 8.37 9.70 25.63
C ASP A 219 9.28 8.75 24.83
N LEU A 220 10.52 9.14 24.50
CA LEU A 220 11.49 8.31 23.82
C LEU A 220 12.01 7.13 24.67
N GLU A 221 11.90 7.19 26.01
CA GLU A 221 12.20 6.05 26.90
C GLU A 221 11.30 4.84 26.60
N HIS A 222 10.16 5.04 25.95
CA HIS A 222 9.23 3.98 25.53
C HIS A 222 9.62 3.31 24.20
N LEU A 223 10.74 3.71 23.56
CA LEU A 223 11.22 3.03 22.35
C LEU A 223 11.53 1.54 22.62
N PRO A 224 11.27 0.66 21.65
CA PRO A 224 11.67 -0.73 21.77
C PRO A 224 13.20 -0.83 21.89
N ASN A 225 13.67 -1.72 22.75
CA ASN A 225 15.09 -2.06 22.79
C ASN A 225 15.47 -2.68 21.43
N SER A 226 16.55 -2.19 20.83
CA SER A 226 17.10 -2.68 19.54
C SER A 226 17.63 -4.11 19.67
#